data_a01d91a22791e781f7d30680d99a734f
#
_entry.id   a01d91a22791e781f7d30680d99a734f
#
_cell.length_a   1.000
_cell.length_b   1.000
_cell.length_c   1.000
_cell.angle_alpha   90.00
_cell.angle_beta   90.00
_cell.angle_gamma   90.00
#
_symmetry.space_group_name_H-M   'P 1'
#
loop_
_entity.id
_entity.type
_entity.pdbx_description
1 polymer ?
#
loop_
_entity_poly.entity_id
_entity_poly.type
_entity_poly.pdbx_seq_one_letter_code
_entity_poly.pdbx_strand_id
1 'polypeptide(L)'
;MKPPVLRHVYHQRQAAVGDPAVHHAGLLLPPSRLRPVAALADVLVHALRCLPFPESLVMVECAVSRGDMTVGFLRHRLPGKRNGKARAVLDWVDRGSDSLLETLARTYFRQAGISVQTQFYLARVGYVDLLLDGWLVVELDGRHHAEWNQVQKDHRRNNESVVQGYTALRYYYSDVVYHPDAMVAQVLAVLARRARSSASG
;
A
#
# COMPACT_ATOMS: atom_id res chain seq x y z
N MET A 1 2.23 10.95 -1.02
CA MET A 1 1.77 10.64 -2.38
C MET A 1 1.69 11.94 -3.17
N LYS A 2 2.27 12.02 -4.36
CA LYS A 2 2.07 13.19 -5.21
C LYS A 2 0.59 13.25 -5.57
N PRO A 3 -0.05 14.43 -5.60
CA PRO A 3 -1.41 14.54 -6.10
C PRO A 3 -1.45 13.99 -7.53
N PRO A 4 -2.56 13.38 -7.95
CA PRO A 4 -2.66 12.88 -9.32
C PRO A 4 -2.41 14.02 -10.30
N VAL A 5 -1.59 13.76 -11.30
CA VAL A 5 -1.22 14.75 -12.33
C VAL A 5 -2.46 15.21 -13.11
N LEU A 6 -3.46 14.32 -13.20
CA LEU A 6 -4.72 14.59 -13.87
C LEU A 6 -5.87 14.53 -12.88
N ARG A 7 -6.78 15.49 -12.96
CA ARG A 7 -8.04 15.46 -12.23
C ARG A 7 -8.96 14.42 -12.86
N HIS A 8 -9.65 13.65 -12.02
CA HIS A 8 -10.69 12.72 -12.46
C HIS A 8 -12.05 13.37 -12.20
N VAL A 9 -12.85 13.50 -13.23
CA VAL A 9 -14.16 14.14 -13.17
C VAL A 9 -15.22 13.24 -13.79
N TYR A 10 -16.46 13.35 -13.30
CA TYR A 10 -17.61 12.72 -13.91
C TYR A 10 -18.41 13.77 -14.68
N HIS A 11 -18.79 13.42 -15.91
CA HIS A 11 -19.68 14.23 -16.75
C HIS A 11 -20.81 13.40 -17.33
N GLN A 12 -22.02 13.98 -17.37
CA GLN A 12 -23.16 13.40 -18.10
C GLN A 12 -23.09 13.70 -19.61
N ARG A 13 -22.32 14.70 -20.02
CA ARG A 13 -22.15 15.13 -21.42
C ARG A 13 -20.69 14.96 -21.83
N GLN A 14 -20.41 15.02 -23.15
CA GLN A 14 -19.04 14.98 -23.66
C GLN A 14 -18.18 16.08 -23.02
N ALA A 15 -16.93 15.71 -22.71
CA ALA A 15 -15.93 16.65 -22.19
C ALA A 15 -15.67 17.80 -23.19
N ALA A 16 -15.39 18.97 -22.67
CA ALA A 16 -14.91 20.08 -23.49
C ALA A 16 -13.56 19.70 -24.11
N VAL A 17 -13.36 20.03 -25.37
CA VAL A 17 -12.08 19.83 -26.06
C VAL A 17 -11.01 20.66 -25.35
N GLY A 18 -9.90 20.01 -24.94
CA GLY A 18 -8.78 20.66 -24.27
C GLY A 18 -8.78 20.63 -22.74
N ASP A 19 -9.77 20.01 -22.09
CA ASP A 19 -9.73 19.80 -20.63
C ASP A 19 -8.72 18.69 -20.29
N PRO A 20 -7.68 18.97 -19.47
CA PRO A 20 -6.66 17.99 -19.09
C PRO A 20 -7.17 16.95 -18.05
N ALA A 21 -8.46 16.97 -17.70
CA ALA A 21 -9.03 16.02 -16.75
C ALA A 21 -9.34 14.66 -17.40
N VAL A 22 -9.27 13.59 -16.61
CA VAL A 22 -9.78 12.25 -16.99
C VAL A 22 -11.28 12.22 -16.75
N HIS A 23 -12.04 12.02 -17.83
CA HIS A 23 -13.48 12.03 -17.79
C HIS A 23 -14.04 10.62 -17.65
N HIS A 24 -14.96 10.45 -16.71
CA HIS A 24 -15.66 9.19 -16.45
C HIS A 24 -17.14 9.33 -16.80
N ALA A 25 -17.70 8.27 -17.34
CA ALA A 25 -19.12 8.13 -17.61
C ALA A 25 -19.70 6.90 -16.87
N GLY A 26 -20.98 6.92 -16.58
CA GLY A 26 -21.69 5.79 -15.97
C GLY A 26 -21.40 5.63 -14.49
N LEU A 27 -22.04 6.39 -13.65
CA LEU A 27 -22.04 6.18 -12.20
C LEU A 27 -22.93 4.99 -11.83
N LEU A 28 -22.56 4.27 -10.77
CA LEU A 28 -23.36 3.22 -10.14
C LEU A 28 -24.51 3.82 -9.32
N LEU A 29 -24.23 4.97 -8.70
CA LEU A 29 -25.18 5.69 -7.86
C LEU A 29 -25.42 7.09 -8.43
N PRO A 30 -26.64 7.62 -8.35
CA PRO A 30 -26.92 8.98 -8.81
C PRO A 30 -26.06 9.98 -8.01
N PRO A 31 -25.51 11.01 -8.65
CA PRO A 31 -24.73 12.02 -7.96
C PRO A 31 -25.61 12.78 -6.95
N SER A 32 -24.98 13.16 -5.83
CA SER A 32 -25.67 14.00 -4.84
C SER A 32 -26.05 15.35 -5.45
N ARG A 33 -27.29 15.77 -5.23
CA ARG A 33 -27.74 17.13 -5.63
C ARG A 33 -27.15 18.22 -4.73
N LEU A 34 -26.73 17.87 -3.53
CA LEU A 34 -26.22 18.81 -2.51
C LEU A 34 -24.69 18.93 -2.52
N ARG A 35 -23.98 17.94 -3.03
CA ARG A 35 -22.52 17.91 -3.05
C ARG A 35 -22.04 17.39 -4.41
N PRO A 36 -21.14 18.10 -5.11
CA PRO A 36 -20.63 17.68 -6.41
C PRO A 36 -19.53 16.60 -6.28
N VAL A 37 -19.82 15.54 -5.53
CA VAL A 37 -18.91 14.41 -5.30
C VAL A 37 -19.58 13.10 -5.69
N ALA A 38 -18.83 12.22 -6.34
CA ALA A 38 -19.26 10.87 -6.63
C ALA A 38 -19.35 10.04 -5.34
N ALA A 39 -20.20 9.02 -5.33
CA ALA A 39 -20.26 8.07 -4.22
C ALA A 39 -18.93 7.27 -4.12
N LEU A 40 -18.57 6.86 -2.90
CA LEU A 40 -17.34 6.10 -2.66
C LEU A 40 -17.22 4.86 -3.58
N ALA A 41 -18.32 4.15 -3.80
CA ALA A 41 -18.35 3.00 -4.71
C ALA A 41 -17.92 3.36 -6.14
N ASP A 42 -18.38 4.50 -6.66
CA ASP A 42 -18.01 4.99 -7.97
C ASP A 42 -16.55 5.39 -8.03
N VAL A 43 -16.07 6.12 -7.01
CA VAL A 43 -14.66 6.52 -6.89
C VAL A 43 -13.75 5.30 -6.92
N LEU A 44 -14.04 4.26 -6.13
CA LEU A 44 -13.22 3.05 -6.07
C LEU A 44 -13.26 2.23 -7.37
N VAL A 45 -14.43 2.09 -7.99
CA VAL A 45 -14.56 1.37 -9.27
C VAL A 45 -13.80 2.11 -10.38
N HIS A 46 -13.85 3.43 -10.43
CA HIS A 46 -13.08 4.21 -11.39
C HIS A 46 -11.57 4.18 -11.08
N ALA A 47 -11.18 4.28 -9.82
CA ALA A 47 -9.78 4.13 -9.41
C ALA A 47 -9.20 2.78 -9.85
N LEU A 48 -9.91 1.68 -9.62
CA LEU A 48 -9.53 0.33 -10.04
C LEU A 48 -9.37 0.16 -11.56
N ARG A 49 -10.06 0.99 -12.35
CA ARG A 49 -9.99 0.94 -13.82
C ARG A 49 -8.91 1.81 -14.42
N CYS A 50 -8.55 2.93 -13.77
CA CYS A 50 -7.72 3.95 -14.39
C CYS A 50 -6.45 4.33 -13.62
N LEU A 51 -6.34 4.03 -12.32
CA LEU A 51 -5.10 4.29 -11.57
C LEU A 51 -4.12 3.12 -11.72
N PRO A 52 -2.82 3.37 -11.52
CA PRO A 52 -1.82 2.32 -11.37
C PRO A 52 -2.18 1.37 -10.22
N PHE A 53 -1.59 0.16 -10.25
CA PHE A 53 -1.90 -0.91 -9.31
C PHE A 53 -1.73 -0.50 -7.84
N PRO A 54 -0.58 0.08 -7.40
CA PRO A 54 -0.37 0.40 -5.99
C PRO A 54 -1.36 1.45 -5.47
N GLU A 55 -1.62 2.49 -6.25
CA GLU A 55 -2.51 3.60 -5.86
C GLU A 55 -3.96 3.12 -5.74
N SER A 56 -4.41 2.30 -6.70
CA SER A 56 -5.77 1.74 -6.63
C SER A 56 -5.92 0.77 -5.46
N LEU A 57 -4.89 -0.02 -5.14
CA LEU A 57 -4.89 -0.92 -4.00
C LEU A 57 -4.99 -0.14 -2.68
N VAL A 58 -4.18 0.90 -2.49
CA VAL A 58 -4.22 1.76 -1.30
C VAL A 58 -5.62 2.34 -1.08
N MET A 59 -6.27 2.86 -2.13
CA MET A 59 -7.61 3.41 -2.00
C MET A 59 -8.63 2.36 -1.57
N VAL A 60 -8.55 1.16 -2.15
CA VAL A 60 -9.46 0.06 -1.82
C VAL A 60 -9.22 -0.44 -0.39
N GLU A 61 -7.96 -0.68 0.00
CA GLU A 61 -7.63 -1.15 1.35
C GLU A 61 -8.07 -0.15 2.41
N CYS A 62 -7.82 1.14 2.21
CA CYS A 62 -8.29 2.18 3.12
C CYS A 62 -9.81 2.11 3.33
N ALA A 63 -10.60 1.95 2.27
CA ALA A 63 -12.04 1.86 2.36
C ALA A 63 -12.52 0.54 3.01
N VAL A 64 -11.83 -0.56 2.73
CA VAL A 64 -12.15 -1.89 3.28
C VAL A 64 -11.79 -1.98 4.76
N SER A 65 -10.62 -1.48 5.17
CA SER A 65 -10.17 -1.46 6.57
C SER A 65 -11.08 -0.61 7.45
N ARG A 66 -11.60 0.49 6.92
CA ARG A 66 -12.57 1.34 7.61
C ARG A 66 -13.99 0.75 7.67
N GLY A 67 -14.24 -0.34 6.95
CA GLY A 67 -15.57 -0.93 6.84
C GLY A 67 -16.53 -0.19 5.90
N ASP A 68 -16.05 0.83 5.18
CA ASP A 68 -16.87 1.63 4.26
C ASP A 68 -17.21 0.85 2.97
N MET A 69 -16.45 -0.21 2.65
CA MET A 69 -16.61 -1.01 1.44
C MET A 69 -16.21 -2.47 1.68
N THR A 70 -16.73 -3.37 0.81
CA THR A 70 -16.30 -4.77 0.80
C THR A 70 -15.69 -5.15 -0.55
N VAL A 71 -14.70 -6.04 -0.52
CA VAL A 71 -14.08 -6.60 -1.73
C VAL A 71 -15.12 -7.29 -2.61
N GLY A 72 -16.05 -8.04 -1.99
CA GLY A 72 -17.13 -8.74 -2.71
C GLY A 72 -18.03 -7.79 -3.48
N PHE A 73 -18.40 -6.65 -2.89
CA PHE A 73 -19.19 -5.64 -3.58
C PHE A 73 -18.45 -5.07 -4.78
N LEU A 74 -17.19 -4.68 -4.64
CA LEU A 74 -16.38 -4.13 -5.73
C LEU A 74 -16.20 -5.16 -6.85
N ARG A 75 -15.93 -6.42 -6.50
CA ARG A 75 -15.80 -7.52 -7.47
C ARG A 75 -17.07 -7.71 -8.29
N HIS A 76 -18.23 -7.66 -7.65
CA HIS A 76 -19.53 -7.75 -8.32
C HIS A 76 -19.76 -6.59 -9.31
N ARG A 77 -19.22 -5.40 -9.02
CA ARG A 77 -19.33 -4.19 -9.88
C ARG A 77 -18.30 -4.15 -11.03
N LEU A 78 -17.41 -5.13 -11.10
CA LEU A 78 -16.37 -5.26 -12.12
C LEU A 78 -16.56 -6.55 -12.97
N PRO A 79 -17.70 -6.75 -13.63
CA PRO A 79 -17.94 -7.94 -14.45
C PRO A 79 -17.14 -7.90 -15.75
N GLY A 80 -16.97 -9.07 -16.38
CA GLY A 80 -16.43 -9.23 -17.72
C GLY A 80 -14.91 -9.14 -17.82
N LYS A 81 -14.38 -9.51 -18.98
CA LYS A 81 -12.94 -9.65 -19.24
C LYS A 81 -12.18 -8.32 -19.17
N ARG A 82 -12.81 -7.19 -19.55
CA ARG A 82 -12.18 -5.86 -19.53
C ARG A 82 -11.76 -5.41 -18.13
N ASN A 83 -12.39 -5.92 -17.09
CA ASN A 83 -12.09 -5.60 -15.70
C ASN A 83 -11.09 -6.58 -15.03
N GLY A 84 -10.38 -7.42 -15.81
CA GLY A 84 -9.43 -8.39 -15.29
C GLY A 84 -8.33 -7.75 -14.43
N LYS A 85 -7.72 -6.66 -14.91
CA LYS A 85 -6.70 -5.90 -14.17
C LYS A 85 -7.26 -5.33 -12.86
N ALA A 86 -8.46 -4.74 -12.90
CA ALA A 86 -9.12 -4.20 -11.71
C ALA A 86 -9.42 -5.29 -10.66
N ARG A 87 -9.86 -6.47 -11.11
CA ARG A 87 -10.07 -7.59 -10.17
C ARG A 87 -8.78 -8.14 -9.60
N ALA A 88 -7.69 -8.15 -10.36
CA ALA A 88 -6.38 -8.57 -9.86
C ALA A 88 -5.91 -7.69 -8.69
N VAL A 89 -6.21 -6.39 -8.68
CA VAL A 89 -5.95 -5.52 -7.52
C VAL A 89 -6.73 -6.01 -6.28
N LEU A 90 -7.99 -6.43 -6.46
CA LEU A 90 -8.82 -6.91 -5.36
C LEU A 90 -8.32 -8.23 -4.74
N ASP A 91 -7.55 -9.02 -5.48
CA ASP A 91 -6.92 -10.25 -4.97
C ASP A 91 -5.75 -9.95 -4.00
N TRP A 92 -5.24 -8.74 -4.02
CA TRP A 92 -4.12 -8.28 -3.18
C TRP A 92 -4.56 -7.54 -1.92
N VAL A 93 -5.86 -7.30 -1.76
CA VAL A 93 -6.40 -6.59 -0.58
C VAL A 93 -6.13 -7.39 0.68
N ASP A 94 -5.45 -6.77 1.61
CA ASP A 94 -5.02 -7.34 2.88
C ASP A 94 -5.41 -6.37 4.02
N ARG A 95 -6.16 -6.87 4.99
CA ARG A 95 -6.60 -6.06 6.14
C ARG A 95 -5.52 -5.88 7.21
N GLY A 96 -4.38 -6.55 7.07
CA GLY A 96 -3.27 -6.46 8.01
C GLY A 96 -2.38 -5.23 7.84
N SER A 97 -2.70 -4.32 6.91
CA SER A 97 -1.97 -3.04 6.79
C SER A 97 -2.75 -1.92 7.45
N ASP A 98 -2.14 -1.27 8.43
CA ASP A 98 -2.74 -0.19 9.20
C ASP A 98 -2.46 1.20 8.60
N SER A 99 -1.57 1.26 7.60
CA SER A 99 -1.16 2.51 6.96
C SER A 99 -0.97 2.41 5.46
N LEU A 100 -1.02 3.58 4.80
CA LEU A 100 -0.67 3.72 3.37
C LEU A 100 0.75 3.20 3.08
N LEU A 101 1.71 3.48 3.96
CA LEU A 101 3.09 3.07 3.76
C LEU A 101 3.24 1.55 3.81
N GLU A 102 2.54 0.90 4.74
CA GLU A 102 2.52 -0.57 4.83
C GLU A 102 1.92 -1.22 3.59
N THR A 103 0.78 -0.71 3.09
CA THR A 103 0.18 -1.18 1.84
C THR A 103 1.15 -1.06 0.67
N LEU A 104 1.80 0.11 0.50
CA LEU A 104 2.74 0.34 -0.59
C LEU A 104 3.98 -0.54 -0.48
N ALA A 105 4.67 -0.51 0.66
CA ALA A 105 5.91 -1.27 0.86
C ALA A 105 5.67 -2.79 0.71
N ARG A 106 4.63 -3.33 1.36
CA ARG A 106 4.20 -4.72 1.18
C ARG A 106 3.96 -5.05 -0.28
N THR A 107 3.28 -4.16 -1.01
CA THR A 107 2.99 -4.37 -2.43
C THR A 107 4.27 -4.45 -3.25
N TYR A 108 5.19 -3.52 -3.07
CA TYR A 108 6.46 -3.51 -3.79
C TYR A 108 7.32 -4.73 -3.47
N PHE A 109 7.41 -5.13 -2.21
CA PHE A 109 8.17 -6.33 -1.82
C PHE A 109 7.56 -7.62 -2.37
N ARG A 110 6.23 -7.77 -2.31
CA ARG A 110 5.55 -8.93 -2.92
C ARG A 110 5.72 -8.98 -4.44
N GLN A 111 5.68 -7.83 -5.13
CA GLN A 111 5.95 -7.75 -6.56
C GLN A 111 7.40 -8.12 -6.91
N ALA A 112 8.34 -7.88 -6.01
CA ALA A 112 9.73 -8.33 -6.14
C ALA A 112 9.94 -9.80 -5.76
N GLY A 113 8.89 -10.55 -5.46
CA GLY A 113 8.95 -11.98 -5.11
C GLY A 113 9.36 -12.26 -3.67
N ILE A 114 9.37 -11.27 -2.79
CA ILE A 114 9.74 -11.41 -1.38
C ILE A 114 8.51 -11.88 -0.58
N SER A 115 8.69 -12.85 0.33
CA SER A 115 7.66 -13.27 1.27
C SER A 115 7.47 -12.19 2.33
N VAL A 116 6.22 -11.71 2.51
CA VAL A 116 5.90 -10.59 3.41
C VAL A 116 4.79 -11.00 4.37
N GLN A 117 5.07 -10.89 5.67
CA GLN A 117 4.07 -10.96 6.75
C GLN A 117 3.88 -9.55 7.32
N THR A 118 2.62 -9.14 7.44
CA THR A 118 2.24 -7.81 7.97
C THR A 118 1.91 -7.93 9.45
N GLN A 119 2.18 -6.88 10.23
CA GLN A 119 1.84 -6.77 11.65
C GLN A 119 2.26 -8.03 12.43
N PHE A 120 3.52 -8.46 12.25
CA PHE A 120 4.04 -9.67 12.85
C PHE A 120 4.45 -9.43 14.31
N TYR A 121 3.99 -10.30 15.23
CA TYR A 121 4.35 -10.19 16.64
C TYR A 121 5.67 -10.89 16.93
N LEU A 122 6.67 -10.13 17.36
CA LEU A 122 7.94 -10.63 17.88
C LEU A 122 7.91 -10.60 19.41
N ALA A 123 8.21 -11.74 20.06
CA ALA A 123 8.30 -11.80 21.51
C ALA A 123 9.29 -10.76 22.05
N ARG A 124 8.92 -10.03 23.13
CA ARG A 124 9.68 -8.97 23.77
C ARG A 124 9.89 -7.69 22.93
N VAL A 125 9.63 -7.70 21.61
CA VAL A 125 9.73 -6.55 20.72
C VAL A 125 8.35 -5.91 20.50
N GLY A 126 7.32 -6.74 20.35
CA GLY A 126 5.98 -6.32 19.98
C GLY A 126 5.68 -6.53 18.50
N TYR A 127 4.68 -5.82 18.00
CA TYR A 127 4.34 -5.86 16.57
C TYR A 127 5.35 -5.06 15.76
N VAL A 128 5.78 -5.65 14.65
CA VAL A 128 6.59 -5.03 13.61
C VAL A 128 5.75 -4.86 12.35
N ASP A 129 5.98 -3.80 11.58
CA ASP A 129 5.13 -3.49 10.42
C ASP A 129 5.20 -4.60 9.37
N LEU A 130 6.41 -5.02 8.99
CA LEU A 130 6.61 -6.09 8.02
C LEU A 130 7.76 -7.02 8.47
N LEU A 131 7.55 -8.34 8.31
CA LEU A 131 8.59 -9.35 8.41
C LEU A 131 8.80 -9.97 7.02
N LEU A 132 10.01 -9.84 6.48
CA LEU A 132 10.40 -10.32 5.16
C LEU A 132 11.21 -11.60 5.29
N ASP A 133 10.85 -12.62 4.48
CA ASP A 133 11.50 -13.94 4.43
C ASP A 133 11.74 -14.57 5.82
N GLY A 134 10.87 -14.23 6.79
CA GLY A 134 10.86 -14.78 8.15
C GLY A 134 11.97 -14.25 9.08
N TRP A 135 12.80 -13.27 8.68
CA TRP A 135 13.90 -12.80 9.52
C TRP A 135 14.28 -11.32 9.37
N LEU A 136 13.96 -10.67 8.24
CA LEU A 136 14.26 -9.27 8.02
C LEU A 136 13.06 -8.42 8.40
N VAL A 137 13.20 -7.67 9.46
CA VAL A 137 12.19 -6.72 9.94
C VAL A 137 12.29 -5.44 9.13
N VAL A 138 11.14 -4.92 8.69
CA VAL A 138 11.04 -3.58 8.09
C VAL A 138 10.03 -2.78 8.88
N GLU A 139 10.49 -1.63 9.39
CA GLU A 139 9.68 -0.63 10.08
C GLU A 139 9.46 0.57 9.16
N LEU A 140 8.26 1.10 9.14
CA LEU A 140 7.83 2.17 8.25
C LEU A 140 7.40 3.40 9.04
N ASP A 141 8.20 4.46 9.00
CA ASP A 141 7.94 5.68 9.76
C ASP A 141 7.32 6.77 8.87
N GLY A 142 6.05 7.04 9.13
CA GLY A 142 5.29 8.10 8.46
C GLY A 142 5.39 9.48 9.10
N ARG A 143 6.04 9.60 10.27
CA ARG A 143 6.07 10.83 11.06
C ARG A 143 7.48 11.42 11.13
N HIS A 144 7.59 12.71 10.87
CA HIS A 144 8.85 13.46 10.95
C HIS A 144 9.21 13.96 12.37
N HIS A 145 8.43 13.64 13.41
CA HIS A 145 8.64 14.14 14.77
C HIS A 145 8.85 12.99 15.75
N ALA A 146 10.11 12.63 15.96
CA ALA A 146 10.50 11.73 17.03
C ALA A 146 10.64 12.53 18.35
N GLU A 147 9.73 12.32 19.29
CA GLU A 147 9.93 12.74 20.68
C GLU A 147 11.04 11.88 21.33
N TRP A 148 11.89 12.48 22.17
CA TRP A 148 13.04 11.82 22.82
C TRP A 148 12.68 10.51 23.55
N ASN A 149 11.52 10.44 24.16
CA ASN A 149 11.03 9.22 24.83
C ASN A 149 10.72 8.07 23.85
N GLN A 150 10.35 8.38 22.63
CA GLN A 150 10.12 7.40 21.56
C GLN A 150 11.45 6.81 21.08
N VAL A 151 12.48 7.64 20.92
CA VAL A 151 13.83 7.23 20.49
C VAL A 151 14.44 6.19 21.45
N GLN A 152 14.31 6.35 22.77
CA GLN A 152 14.84 5.38 23.72
C GLN A 152 14.10 4.03 23.70
N LYS A 153 12.77 4.05 23.51
CA LYS A 153 11.97 2.81 23.35
C LYS A 153 12.34 2.09 22.06
N ASP A 154 12.54 2.84 20.98
CA ASP A 154 12.93 2.30 19.68
C ASP A 154 14.33 1.67 19.69
N HIS A 155 15.28 2.28 20.40
CA HIS A 155 16.60 1.68 20.58
C HIS A 155 16.56 0.34 21.35
N ARG A 156 15.73 0.23 22.40
CA ARG A 156 15.58 -1.03 23.15
C ARG A 156 14.94 -2.12 22.27
N ARG A 157 13.90 -1.78 21.51
CA ARG A 157 13.25 -2.71 20.56
C ARG A 157 14.22 -3.20 19.47
N ASN A 158 15.02 -2.29 18.90
CA ASN A 158 16.03 -2.65 17.92
C ASN A 158 17.10 -3.61 18.50
N ASN A 159 17.60 -3.33 19.69
CA ASN A 159 18.58 -4.19 20.34
C ASN A 159 18.02 -5.59 20.63
N GLU A 160 16.77 -5.69 21.09
CA GLU A 160 16.11 -6.98 21.35
C GLU A 160 15.89 -7.78 20.06
N SER A 161 15.51 -7.11 18.96
CA SER A 161 15.37 -7.75 17.65
C SER A 161 16.69 -8.35 17.16
N VAL A 162 17.81 -7.62 17.32
CA VAL A 162 19.16 -8.10 16.95
C VAL A 162 19.56 -9.30 17.82
N VAL A 163 19.29 -9.27 19.13
CA VAL A 163 19.60 -10.39 20.05
C VAL A 163 18.83 -11.65 19.63
N GLN A 164 17.63 -11.52 19.09
CA GLN A 164 16.85 -12.65 18.58
C GLN A 164 17.23 -13.09 17.17
N GLY A 165 18.26 -12.49 16.57
CA GLY A 165 18.77 -12.85 15.24
C GLY A 165 18.01 -12.19 14.07
N TYR A 166 17.13 -11.22 14.35
CA TYR A 166 16.50 -10.42 13.31
C TYR A 166 17.40 -9.25 12.92
N THR A 167 17.37 -8.89 11.65
CA THR A 167 17.94 -7.63 11.15
C THR A 167 16.78 -6.68 10.91
N ALA A 168 16.93 -5.40 11.30
CA ALA A 168 15.90 -4.40 11.10
C ALA A 168 16.36 -3.32 10.12
N LEU A 169 15.50 -2.97 9.18
CA LEU A 169 15.61 -1.81 8.31
C LEU A 169 14.46 -0.85 8.62
N ARG A 170 14.74 0.45 8.51
CA ARG A 170 13.72 1.48 8.71
C ARG A 170 13.64 2.36 7.47
N TYR A 171 12.42 2.57 6.98
CA TYR A 171 12.14 3.43 5.84
C TYR A 171 11.14 4.51 6.21
N TYR A 172 11.33 5.66 5.59
CA TYR A 172 10.49 6.83 5.77
C TYR A 172 9.53 7.01 4.59
N TYR A 173 8.59 7.92 4.75
CA TYR A 173 7.64 8.26 3.69
C TYR A 173 8.31 8.53 2.34
N SER A 174 9.44 9.26 2.34
CA SER A 174 10.19 9.57 1.11
C SER A 174 10.70 8.32 0.39
N ASP A 175 11.16 7.33 1.15
CA ASP A 175 11.73 6.10 0.59
C ASP A 175 10.65 5.27 -0.09
N VAL A 176 9.52 5.12 0.60
CA VAL A 176 8.41 4.29 0.10
C VAL A 176 7.68 4.95 -1.08
N VAL A 177 7.47 6.27 -1.02
CA VAL A 177 6.61 6.97 -1.99
C VAL A 177 7.38 7.55 -3.16
N TYR A 178 8.62 8.00 -2.95
CA TYR A 178 9.40 8.66 -4.00
C TYR A 178 10.56 7.82 -4.53
N HIS A 179 11.05 6.85 -3.73
CA HIS A 179 12.21 6.03 -4.09
C HIS A 179 11.97 4.53 -3.87
N PRO A 180 10.80 3.96 -4.27
CA PRO A 180 10.46 2.55 -3.99
C PRO A 180 11.46 1.57 -4.60
N ASP A 181 11.98 1.86 -5.79
CA ASP A 181 12.97 0.98 -6.45
C ASP A 181 14.26 0.89 -5.66
N ALA A 182 14.74 2.00 -5.09
CA ALA A 182 15.94 2.02 -4.24
C ALA A 182 15.70 1.25 -2.93
N MET A 183 14.54 1.41 -2.31
CA MET A 183 14.12 0.65 -1.13
C MET A 183 14.12 -0.86 -1.41
N VAL A 184 13.47 -1.29 -2.48
CA VAL A 184 13.40 -2.71 -2.87
C VAL A 184 14.79 -3.26 -3.19
N ALA A 185 15.63 -2.52 -3.93
CA ALA A 185 17.00 -2.94 -4.24
C ALA A 185 17.85 -3.14 -2.98
N GLN A 186 17.72 -2.24 -1.99
CA GLN A 186 18.41 -2.36 -0.70
C GLN A 186 17.98 -3.63 0.05
N VAL A 187 16.68 -3.89 0.14
CA VAL A 187 16.14 -5.09 0.78
C VAL A 187 16.67 -6.35 0.08
N LEU A 188 16.59 -6.43 -1.25
CA LEU A 188 17.09 -7.57 -2.01
C LEU A 188 18.61 -7.80 -1.79
N ALA A 189 19.39 -6.73 -1.69
CA ALA A 189 20.83 -6.83 -1.39
C ALA A 189 21.10 -7.44 0.00
N VAL A 190 20.28 -7.09 1.01
CA VAL A 190 20.37 -7.65 2.37
C VAL A 190 19.99 -9.13 2.37
N LEU A 191 18.87 -9.49 1.73
CA LEU A 191 18.40 -10.87 1.61
C LEU A 191 19.45 -11.76 0.90
N ALA A 192 20.03 -11.27 -0.19
CA ALA A 192 21.05 -12.00 -0.95
C ALA A 192 22.37 -12.23 -0.17
N ARG A 193 22.75 -11.31 0.74
CA ARG A 193 23.94 -11.48 1.60
C ARG A 193 23.76 -12.65 2.55
N ARG A 194 22.61 -12.75 3.22
CA ARG A 194 22.35 -13.86 4.16
C ARG A 194 22.29 -15.22 3.44
N ALA A 195 21.66 -15.28 2.27
CA ALA A 195 21.60 -16.51 1.49
C ALA A 195 23.02 -17.03 1.15
N ARG A 196 23.95 -16.14 0.79
CA ARG A 196 25.37 -16.51 0.55
C ARG A 196 26.08 -16.98 1.81
N SER A 197 25.88 -16.32 2.94
CA SER A 197 26.48 -16.72 4.22
C SER A 197 26.01 -18.10 4.68
N SER A 198 24.74 -18.42 4.45
CA SER A 198 24.15 -19.73 4.80
C SER A 198 24.58 -20.87 3.86
N ALA A 199 25.02 -20.55 2.64
CA ALA A 199 25.50 -21.53 1.66
C ALA A 199 27.00 -21.86 1.80
N SER A 200 27.75 -21.08 2.59
CA SER A 200 29.19 -21.19 2.78
C SER A 200 29.58 -21.79 4.14
N GLY A 201 28.64 -22.15 4.98
CA GLY A 201 28.81 -22.81 6.27
C GLY A 201 28.13 -24.15 6.31
#